data_c48111637c8a74c71f3692406d9641c5
#
_entry.id   c48111637c8a74c71f3692406d9641c5
#
_cell.length_a   1.000
_cell.length_b   1.000
_cell.length_c   1.000
_cell.angle_alpha   90.00
_cell.angle_beta   90.00
_cell.angle_gamma   90.00
#
_symmetry.space_group_name_H-M   'P 1'
#
loop_
_entity.id
_entity.type
_entity.pdbx_description
1 polymer ?
#
loop_
_entity_poly.entity_id
_entity_poly.type
_entity_poly.pdbx_seq_one_letter_code
_entity_poly.pdbx_strand_id
1 'polypeptide(L)'
;MPNRMISLERNTNATQIDHTLDLDGTGRYEVDTGCGFLNHKLELFARHGRFDLVLTCHGDVQVDYHHTTEDVGIALGQAFARALGDMRGIQRYGSFYLPMDEALILCAVDLSGRCTLNWDVRCSTEK
;
A
#
# COMPACT_ATOMS: atom_id res chain seq x y z
N MET A 1 -1.56 25.02 -1.21
CA MET A 1 -0.85 23.73 -1.13
C MET A 1 -1.09 22.93 -2.39
N PRO A 2 -0.07 22.34 -2.96
CA PRO A 2 -0.29 21.43 -4.07
C PRO A 2 -1.19 20.29 -3.65
N ASN A 3 -2.03 19.85 -4.56
CA ASN A 3 -2.87 18.69 -4.33
C ASN A 3 -2.02 17.42 -4.35
N ARG A 4 -2.13 16.60 -3.33
CA ARG A 4 -1.39 15.34 -3.21
C ARG A 4 -2.26 14.14 -3.58
N MET A 5 -3.07 14.31 -4.59
CA MET A 5 -3.89 13.24 -5.14
C MET A 5 -3.34 12.81 -6.50
N ILE A 6 -3.30 11.51 -6.73
CA ILE A 6 -2.80 10.95 -7.97
C ILE A 6 -3.69 9.79 -8.42
N SER A 7 -3.94 9.70 -9.72
CA SER A 7 -4.61 8.57 -10.35
C SER A 7 -3.66 7.95 -11.36
N LEU A 8 -3.44 6.65 -11.25
CA LEU A 8 -2.51 5.92 -12.10
C LEU A 8 -3.14 4.60 -12.55
N GLU A 9 -2.63 4.10 -13.66
CA GLU A 9 -2.91 2.76 -14.15
C GLU A 9 -1.62 1.98 -14.20
N ARG A 10 -1.71 0.68 -13.93
CA ARG A 10 -0.62 -0.27 -14.15
C ARG A 10 -1.20 -1.51 -14.80
N ASN A 11 -0.79 -1.77 -16.02
CA ASN A 11 -1.28 -2.92 -16.77
C ASN A 11 -0.09 -3.80 -17.16
N THR A 12 -0.15 -5.05 -16.75
CA THR A 12 0.82 -6.08 -17.12
C THR A 12 0.07 -7.25 -17.75
N ASN A 13 0.80 -8.29 -18.18
CA ASN A 13 0.15 -9.51 -18.67
C ASN A 13 -0.62 -10.22 -17.55
N ALA A 14 -0.23 -10.04 -16.31
CA ALA A 14 -0.82 -10.74 -15.17
C ALA A 14 -1.93 -9.94 -14.49
N THR A 15 -1.89 -8.59 -14.54
CA THR A 15 -2.82 -7.74 -13.80
C THR A 15 -3.18 -6.48 -14.55
N GLN A 16 -4.39 -5.96 -14.26
CA GLN A 16 -4.81 -4.61 -14.67
C GLN A 16 -5.23 -3.87 -13.41
N ILE A 17 -4.55 -2.77 -13.11
CA ILE A 17 -4.75 -2.02 -11.88
C ILE A 17 -5.06 -0.55 -12.21
N ASP A 18 -6.20 -0.08 -11.68
CA ASP A 18 -6.56 1.33 -11.63
C ASP A 18 -6.57 1.78 -10.19
N HIS A 19 -5.94 2.90 -9.88
CA HIS A 19 -5.93 3.37 -8.50
C HIS A 19 -5.84 4.88 -8.42
N THR A 20 -6.48 5.42 -7.38
CA THR A 20 -6.44 6.83 -7.00
C THR A 20 -6.07 6.90 -5.54
N LEU A 21 -5.05 7.69 -5.24
CA LEU A 21 -4.56 7.90 -3.87
C LEU A 21 -4.58 9.39 -3.57
N ASP A 22 -5.21 9.76 -2.45
CA ASP A 22 -5.17 11.12 -1.93
C ASP A 22 -4.54 11.08 -0.54
N LEU A 23 -3.34 11.65 -0.41
CA LEU A 23 -2.63 11.68 0.87
C LEU A 23 -3.30 12.59 1.89
N ASP A 24 -4.10 13.56 1.44
CA ASP A 24 -4.82 14.50 2.29
C ASP A 24 -6.29 14.11 2.45
N GLY A 25 -6.56 12.84 2.39
CA GLY A 25 -7.90 12.30 2.52
C GLY A 25 -8.40 12.21 3.96
N THR A 26 -9.48 11.48 4.13
CA THR A 26 -10.13 11.28 5.43
C THR A 26 -10.22 9.82 5.84
N GLY A 27 -9.65 8.91 5.07
CA GLY A 27 -9.68 7.48 5.32
C GLY A 27 -10.79 6.75 4.59
N ARG A 28 -11.25 7.30 3.49
CA ARG A 28 -12.24 6.63 2.62
C ARG A 28 -11.54 5.63 1.73
N TYR A 29 -12.20 4.51 1.51
CA TYR A 29 -11.61 3.46 0.69
C TYR A 29 -12.66 2.75 -0.15
N GLU A 30 -12.25 2.33 -1.33
CA GLU A 30 -12.94 1.36 -2.17
C GLU A 30 -11.86 0.47 -2.76
N VAL A 31 -11.73 -0.75 -2.27
CA VAL A 31 -10.64 -1.64 -2.66
C VAL A 31 -11.20 -2.97 -3.12
N ASP A 32 -10.82 -3.37 -4.32
CA ASP A 32 -11.16 -4.67 -4.85
C ASP A 32 -9.96 -5.23 -5.62
N THR A 33 -9.23 -6.14 -4.99
CA THR A 33 -8.06 -6.78 -5.59
C THR A 33 -8.34 -8.21 -6.06
N GLY A 34 -9.51 -8.74 -5.74
CA GLY A 34 -9.80 -10.15 -5.94
C GLY A 34 -9.29 -11.05 -4.82
N CYS A 35 -8.53 -10.49 -3.87
CA CYS A 35 -8.04 -11.21 -2.70
C CYS A 35 -8.62 -10.55 -1.44
N GLY A 36 -9.54 -11.25 -0.75
CA GLY A 36 -10.27 -10.66 0.38
C GLY A 36 -9.38 -10.21 1.52
N PHE A 37 -8.34 -10.97 1.83
CA PHE A 37 -7.42 -10.61 2.90
C PHE A 37 -6.62 -9.35 2.55
N LEU A 38 -6.15 -9.23 1.32
CA LEU A 38 -5.44 -8.05 0.86
C LEU A 38 -6.35 -6.82 0.86
N ASN A 39 -7.60 -6.98 0.40
CA ASN A 39 -8.60 -5.91 0.46
C ASN A 39 -8.73 -5.38 1.89
N HIS A 40 -8.90 -6.27 2.85
CA HIS A 40 -9.04 -5.90 4.25
C HIS A 40 -7.82 -5.14 4.77
N LYS A 41 -6.62 -5.59 4.45
CA LYS A 41 -5.39 -4.93 4.89
C LYS A 41 -5.23 -3.54 4.27
N LEU A 42 -5.58 -3.39 3.00
CA LEU A 42 -5.51 -2.08 2.34
C LEU A 42 -6.58 -1.12 2.86
N GLU A 43 -7.76 -1.64 3.20
CA GLU A 43 -8.80 -0.83 3.83
C GLU A 43 -8.34 -0.29 5.18
N LEU A 44 -7.73 -1.14 6.00
CA LEU A 44 -7.16 -0.72 7.29
C LEU A 44 -6.04 0.30 7.09
N PHE A 45 -5.19 0.06 6.11
CA PHE A 45 -4.11 0.97 5.77
C PHE A 45 -4.62 2.36 5.42
N ALA A 46 -5.61 2.44 4.54
CA ALA A 46 -6.21 3.70 4.13
C ALA A 46 -6.89 4.40 5.32
N ARG A 47 -7.67 3.66 6.09
CA ARG A 47 -8.42 4.22 7.21
C ARG A 47 -7.50 4.77 8.30
N HIS A 48 -6.54 3.98 8.74
CA HIS A 48 -5.65 4.38 9.83
C HIS A 48 -4.61 5.40 9.39
N GLY A 49 -4.19 5.36 8.12
CA GLY A 49 -3.32 6.38 7.55
C GLY A 49 -4.03 7.65 7.13
N ARG A 50 -5.35 7.63 7.12
CA ARG A 50 -6.20 8.74 6.67
C ARG A 50 -5.95 9.12 5.21
N PHE A 51 -5.66 8.14 4.40
CA PHE A 51 -5.61 8.29 2.95
C PHE A 51 -6.97 8.01 2.36
N ASP A 52 -7.30 8.63 1.24
CA ASP A 52 -8.38 8.13 0.42
C ASP A 52 -7.78 7.23 -0.65
N LEU A 53 -8.28 6.02 -0.77
CA LEU A 53 -7.75 5.02 -1.69
C LEU A 53 -8.89 4.36 -2.43
N VAL A 54 -8.88 4.51 -3.74
CA VAL A 54 -9.73 3.73 -4.65
C VAL A 54 -8.81 2.86 -5.48
N LEU A 55 -8.97 1.55 -5.40
CA LEU A 55 -8.10 0.63 -6.10
C LEU A 55 -8.89 -0.57 -6.59
N THR A 56 -8.79 -0.84 -7.89
CA THR A 56 -9.31 -2.06 -8.48
C THR A 56 -8.18 -2.78 -9.18
N CYS A 57 -8.15 -4.09 -9.02
CA CYS A 57 -7.18 -4.96 -9.67
C CYS A 57 -7.88 -6.18 -10.23
N HIS A 58 -7.70 -6.42 -11.50
CA HIS A 58 -8.11 -7.66 -12.17
C HIS A 58 -6.84 -8.44 -12.48
N GLY A 59 -6.57 -9.45 -11.67
CA GLY A 59 -5.37 -10.25 -11.78
C GLY A 59 -5.67 -11.73 -12.05
N ASP A 60 -4.62 -12.49 -12.18
CA ASP A 60 -4.68 -13.92 -12.43
C ASP A 60 -4.87 -14.73 -11.14
N VAL A 61 -5.85 -14.35 -10.33
CA VAL A 61 -6.10 -14.93 -8.99
C VAL A 61 -6.44 -16.42 -9.06
N GLN A 62 -6.86 -16.91 -10.23
CA GLN A 62 -7.10 -18.33 -10.43
C GLN A 62 -5.79 -19.16 -10.35
N VAL A 63 -4.64 -18.53 -10.58
CA VAL A 63 -3.33 -19.16 -10.39
C VAL A 63 -2.94 -19.13 -8.91
N ASP A 64 -2.79 -17.96 -8.38
CA ASP A 64 -2.64 -17.64 -6.96
C ASP A 64 -2.69 -16.13 -6.78
N TYR A 65 -2.32 -15.64 -5.60
CA TYR A 65 -2.35 -14.20 -5.31
C TYR A 65 -0.99 -13.51 -5.46
N HIS A 66 0.02 -14.21 -5.96
CA HIS A 66 1.39 -13.68 -6.02
C HIS A 66 1.49 -12.44 -6.90
N HIS A 67 1.06 -12.56 -8.16
CA HIS A 67 1.17 -11.45 -9.11
C HIS A 67 0.31 -10.26 -8.68
N THR A 68 -0.89 -10.53 -8.18
CA THR A 68 -1.78 -9.47 -7.68
C THR A 68 -1.14 -8.71 -6.54
N THR A 69 -0.62 -9.42 -5.54
CA THR A 69 0.01 -8.77 -4.37
C THR A 69 1.23 -7.97 -4.76
N GLU A 70 2.09 -8.54 -5.59
CA GLU A 70 3.30 -7.87 -6.07
C GLU A 70 2.96 -6.60 -6.85
N ASP A 71 2.06 -6.71 -7.83
CA ASP A 71 1.73 -5.58 -8.69
C ASP A 71 0.96 -4.49 -7.96
N VAL A 72 0.09 -4.85 -7.03
CA VAL A 72 -0.58 -3.86 -6.17
C VAL A 72 0.44 -3.13 -5.30
N GLY A 73 1.41 -3.85 -4.75
CA GLY A 73 2.48 -3.22 -3.96
C GLY A 73 3.30 -2.24 -4.79
N ILE A 74 3.68 -2.62 -6.00
CA ILE A 74 4.43 -1.75 -6.92
C ILE A 74 3.58 -0.51 -7.28
N ALA A 75 2.31 -0.72 -7.61
CA ALA A 75 1.41 0.35 -7.99
C ALA A 75 1.22 1.37 -6.85
N LEU A 76 1.03 0.89 -5.63
CA LEU A 76 0.89 1.76 -4.46
C LEU A 76 2.18 2.53 -4.18
N GLY A 77 3.33 1.89 -4.29
CA GLY A 77 4.61 2.57 -4.11
C GLY A 77 4.80 3.70 -5.11
N GLN A 78 4.45 3.46 -6.36
CA GLN A 78 4.49 4.49 -7.41
C GLN A 78 3.53 5.64 -7.11
N ALA A 79 2.32 5.32 -6.64
CA ALA A 79 1.32 6.33 -6.29
C ALA A 79 1.82 7.22 -5.14
N PHE A 80 2.38 6.62 -4.09
CA PHE A 80 2.96 7.38 -2.98
C PHE A 80 4.10 8.28 -3.46
N ALA A 81 5.01 7.75 -4.26
CA ALA A 81 6.13 8.53 -4.77
C ALA A 81 5.66 9.74 -5.58
N ARG A 82 4.68 9.54 -6.45
CA ARG A 82 4.11 10.62 -7.27
C ARG A 82 3.37 11.64 -6.42
N ALA A 83 2.55 11.18 -5.48
CA ALA A 83 1.75 12.06 -4.63
C ALA A 83 2.61 12.89 -3.68
N LEU A 84 3.73 12.35 -3.20
CA LEU A 84 4.66 13.08 -2.33
C LEU A 84 5.44 14.16 -3.09
N GLY A 85 5.54 14.04 -4.42
CA GLY A 85 6.20 15.03 -5.25
C GLY A 85 7.67 15.25 -4.86
N ASP A 86 8.04 16.50 -4.57
CA ASP A 86 9.40 16.86 -4.17
C ASP A 86 9.69 16.58 -2.69
N MET A 87 8.74 16.02 -1.97
CA MET A 87 8.85 15.65 -0.56
C MET A 87 9.09 16.82 0.39
N ARG A 88 8.80 18.05 -0.03
CA ARG A 88 8.94 19.20 0.86
C ARG A 88 7.80 19.24 1.87
N GLY A 89 8.14 19.57 3.10
CA GLY A 89 7.17 19.76 4.16
C GLY A 89 6.53 18.50 4.68
N ILE A 90 7.06 17.33 4.31
CA ILE A 90 6.54 16.06 4.82
C ILE A 90 7.16 15.70 6.16
N GLN A 91 6.46 14.87 6.92
CA GLN A 91 7.05 14.19 8.06
C GLN A 91 7.78 12.95 7.52
N ARG A 92 9.10 13.04 7.47
CA ARG A 92 9.93 12.04 6.79
C ARG A 92 9.96 10.70 7.50
N TYR A 93 9.95 10.70 8.84
CA TYR A 93 10.14 9.50 9.64
C TYR A 93 8.87 9.09 10.35
N GLY A 94 8.63 7.80 10.42
CA GLY A 94 7.54 7.26 11.21
C GLY A 94 7.89 5.87 11.72
N SER A 95 7.38 5.54 12.90
CA SER A 95 7.54 4.20 13.44
C SER A 95 6.36 3.84 14.32
N PHE A 96 6.10 2.55 14.42
CA PHE A 96 5.00 2.07 15.23
C PHE A 96 5.26 0.64 15.68
N TYR A 97 4.97 0.36 16.95
CA TYR A 97 4.89 -0.98 17.47
C TYR A 97 3.41 -1.37 17.51
N LEU A 98 3.07 -2.46 16.87
CA LEU A 98 1.69 -2.95 16.86
C LEU A 98 1.62 -4.33 17.53
N PRO A 99 1.06 -4.41 18.72
CA PRO A 99 0.82 -5.70 19.37
C PRO A 99 -0.57 -6.23 19.01
N MET A 100 -0.67 -7.53 18.92
CA MET A 100 -1.95 -8.22 18.85
C MET A 100 -1.75 -9.61 19.47
N ASP A 101 -2.35 -9.82 20.63
CA ASP A 101 -2.14 -11.03 21.43
C ASP A 101 -0.65 -11.29 21.64
N GLU A 102 -0.13 -12.44 21.20
CA GLU A 102 1.29 -12.77 21.33
C GLU A 102 2.16 -12.19 20.22
N ALA A 103 1.56 -11.59 19.20
CA ALA A 103 2.31 -11.03 18.07
C ALA A 103 2.72 -9.59 18.34
N LEU A 104 3.88 -9.24 17.86
CA LEU A 104 4.39 -7.87 17.92
C LEU A 104 5.11 -7.54 16.62
N ILE A 105 4.71 -6.45 15.99
CA ILE A 105 5.38 -5.95 14.79
C ILE A 105 5.95 -4.57 15.07
N LEU A 106 7.18 -4.37 14.66
CA LEU A 106 7.78 -3.03 14.55
C LEU A 106 7.88 -2.67 13.07
N CYS A 107 7.34 -1.51 12.72
CA CYS A 107 7.52 -0.94 11.40
C CYS A 107 8.15 0.43 11.55
N ALA A 108 9.24 0.69 10.87
CA ALA A 108 9.90 1.99 10.84
C ALA A 108 10.12 2.40 9.40
N VAL A 109 9.73 3.63 9.07
CA VAL A 109 9.74 4.13 7.69
C VAL A 109 10.54 5.42 7.64
N ASP A 110 11.43 5.50 6.66
CA ASP A 110 12.14 6.72 6.28
C ASP A 110 11.85 7.02 4.82
N LEU A 111 11.14 8.11 4.55
CA LEU A 111 10.83 8.54 3.19
C LEU A 111 12.02 9.31 2.62
N SER A 112 13.12 8.61 2.41
CA SER A 112 14.40 9.22 2.01
C SER A 112 14.53 9.46 0.51
N GLY A 113 13.70 8.83 -0.29
CA GLY A 113 13.87 8.81 -1.75
C GLY A 113 14.86 7.73 -2.22
N ARG A 114 15.45 6.98 -1.30
CA ARG A 114 16.35 5.86 -1.60
C ARG A 114 15.66 4.54 -1.27
N CYS A 115 15.89 3.55 -2.10
CA CYS A 115 15.28 2.24 -1.91
C CYS A 115 16.06 1.44 -0.86
N THR A 116 15.38 1.06 0.21
CA THR A 116 15.95 0.24 1.27
C THR A 116 14.84 -0.60 1.89
N LEU A 117 15.12 -1.88 2.12
CA LEU A 117 14.20 -2.75 2.83
C LEU A 117 15.00 -3.66 3.77
N ASN A 118 14.74 -3.54 5.06
CA ASN A 118 15.19 -4.49 6.06
C ASN A 118 13.98 -5.30 6.51
N TRP A 119 14.07 -6.60 6.34
CA TRP A 119 12.96 -7.49 6.60
C TRP A 119 13.41 -8.59 7.57
N ASP A 120 12.79 -8.62 8.74
CA ASP A 120 13.02 -9.67 9.72
C ASP A 120 11.66 -10.09 10.28
N VAL A 121 10.93 -10.82 9.46
CA VAL A 121 9.60 -11.31 9.82
C VAL A 121 9.63 -12.83 9.76
N ARG A 122 9.18 -13.45 10.83
CA ARG A 122 9.08 -14.90 10.90
C ARG A 122 7.62 -15.30 11.00
N CYS A 123 7.21 -16.17 10.11
CA CYS A 123 5.87 -16.73 10.12
C CYS A 123 5.98 -18.20 10.47
N SER A 124 5.31 -18.59 11.55
CA SER A 124 5.36 -19.96 12.03
C SER A 124 4.44 -20.90 11.24
N THR A 125 3.54 -20.34 10.44
CA THR A 125 2.58 -21.13 9.67
C THR A 125 3.14 -21.40 8.29
N GLU A 126 3.22 -22.64 7.93
CA GLU A 126 3.48 -23.03 6.54
C GLU A 126 2.22 -22.79 5.73
N LYS A 127 2.42 -22.33 4.50
CA LYS A 127 1.28 -22.08 3.71
C LYS A 127 0.97 -23.16 2.69
#